data_817b13437b574ea064286bd160d90ea9
#
_entry.id   817b13437b574ea064286bd160d90ea9
#
_cell.length_a   1.000
_cell.length_b   1.000
_cell.length_c   1.000
_cell.angle_alpha   90.00
_cell.angle_beta   90.00
_cell.angle_gamma   90.00
#
_symmetry.space_group_name_H-M   'P 1'
#
loop_
_entity.id
_entity.type
_entity.pdbx_description
1 polymer ?
#
loop_
_entity_poly.entity_id
_entity_poly.type
_entity_poly.pdbx_seq_one_letter_code
_entity_poly.pdbx_strand_id
1 'polypeptide(L)'
;MKFYLQIDGKRYLLPVNPSEIEIDKSSNNSSNEVVALGEITQIGPESLKEVSIESFFPKSKTSNLVAYPNEFVAQDKFVDLLDKAQSAGKLVRLTITTTKVNILATIENFKYSYKDASGDIYYSIELKQYREYGAKYMTTVKKKVSEAKKVAKRPKPQTKKITKGCKVICNGRLHRDSYGSGPGLVEKNATRIVNFIAPGRKFPYHVTLLNGGWRGWVDEKSVKRI
;
A
#
# COMPACT_ATOMS: atom_id res chain seq x y z
N MET A 1 -17.95 -27.51 -11.07
CA MET A 1 -16.73 -26.69 -11.17
C MET A 1 -16.70 -26.11 -12.58
N LYS A 2 -16.45 -24.79 -12.72
CA LYS A 2 -16.32 -24.10 -14.03
C LYS A 2 -14.97 -23.39 -14.08
N PHE A 3 -14.33 -23.41 -15.23
CA PHE A 3 -13.04 -22.79 -15.48
C PHE A 3 -13.22 -21.62 -16.44
N TYR A 4 -13.01 -20.42 -15.95
CA TYR A 4 -13.15 -19.20 -16.74
C TYR A 4 -11.79 -18.57 -16.99
N LEU A 5 -11.55 -18.22 -18.26
CA LEU A 5 -10.50 -17.30 -18.65
C LEU A 5 -11.14 -15.95 -18.99
N GLN A 6 -10.76 -14.91 -18.30
CA GLN A 6 -11.22 -13.54 -18.60
C GLN A 6 -10.11 -12.78 -19.31
N ILE A 7 -10.40 -12.29 -20.50
CA ILE A 7 -9.48 -11.51 -21.34
C ILE A 7 -10.23 -10.25 -21.79
N ASP A 8 -9.62 -9.09 -21.66
CA ASP A 8 -10.24 -7.79 -22.00
C ASP A 8 -11.63 -7.58 -21.37
N GLY A 9 -11.80 -8.01 -20.12
CA GLY A 9 -13.07 -7.88 -19.42
C GLY A 9 -14.13 -8.93 -19.78
N LYS A 10 -13.97 -9.70 -20.85
CA LYS A 10 -14.88 -10.77 -21.25
C LYS A 10 -14.47 -12.11 -20.64
N ARG A 11 -15.45 -12.85 -20.15
CA ARG A 11 -15.24 -14.19 -19.60
C ARG A 11 -15.53 -15.24 -20.65
N TYR A 12 -14.63 -16.19 -20.76
CA TYR A 12 -14.73 -17.36 -21.65
C TYR A 12 -14.66 -18.61 -20.78
N LEU A 13 -15.66 -19.46 -20.90
CA LEU A 13 -15.68 -20.75 -20.22
C LEU A 13 -14.87 -21.75 -21.05
N LEU A 14 -14.00 -22.51 -20.41
CA LEU A 14 -13.32 -23.63 -21.08
C LEU A 14 -14.38 -24.69 -21.45
N PRO A 15 -14.43 -25.10 -22.73
CA PRO A 15 -15.46 -26.04 -23.20
C PRO A 15 -15.35 -27.40 -22.54
N VAL A 16 -14.13 -27.86 -22.32
CA VAL A 16 -13.81 -29.08 -21.61
C VAL A 16 -13.01 -28.73 -20.37
N ASN A 17 -13.44 -29.25 -19.22
CA ASN A 17 -12.69 -29.05 -18.00
C ASN A 17 -11.37 -29.85 -18.08
N PRO A 18 -10.24 -29.23 -17.74
CA PRO A 18 -8.98 -29.96 -17.64
C PRO A 18 -9.09 -31.10 -16.60
N SER A 19 -8.41 -32.19 -16.85
CA SER A 19 -8.34 -33.32 -15.91
C SER A 19 -7.60 -32.97 -14.64
N GLU A 20 -6.59 -32.11 -14.78
CA GLU A 20 -5.73 -31.64 -13.70
C GLU A 20 -5.36 -30.16 -13.92
N ILE A 21 -5.17 -29.44 -12.84
CA ILE A 21 -4.55 -28.11 -12.85
C ILE A 21 -3.49 -28.09 -11.77
N GLU A 22 -2.27 -27.94 -12.20
CA GLU A 22 -1.13 -27.77 -11.32
C GLU A 22 -0.92 -26.27 -11.03
N ILE A 23 -0.79 -25.94 -9.74
CA ILE A 23 -0.49 -24.59 -9.28
C ILE A 23 0.79 -24.66 -8.47
N ASP A 24 1.87 -24.24 -9.06
CA ASP A 24 3.15 -24.15 -8.37
C ASP A 24 3.25 -22.86 -7.56
N LYS A 25 3.78 -23.01 -6.36
CA LYS A 25 3.98 -21.94 -5.41
C LYS A 25 5.26 -22.18 -4.64
N SER A 26 6.28 -21.43 -4.95
CA SER A 26 7.59 -21.51 -4.33
C SER A 26 7.95 -20.25 -3.54
N SER A 27 9.00 -20.32 -2.75
CA SER A 27 9.57 -19.17 -2.00
C SER A 27 11.00 -18.94 -2.44
N ASN A 28 11.39 -17.68 -2.59
CA ASN A 28 12.75 -17.27 -2.93
C ASN A 28 13.64 -17.22 -1.68
N ASN A 29 13.78 -18.37 -1.01
CA ASN A 29 14.69 -18.49 0.12
C ASN A 29 16.13 -18.60 -0.37
N SER A 30 17.07 -18.07 0.41
CA SER A 30 18.50 -18.24 0.17
C SER A 30 19.16 -18.85 1.38
N SER A 31 20.15 -19.73 1.15
CA SER A 31 20.95 -20.32 2.21
C SER A 31 22.35 -19.72 2.18
N ASN A 32 22.90 -19.42 3.36
CA ASN A 32 24.26 -18.95 3.54
C ASN A 32 24.93 -19.73 4.68
N GLU A 33 26.18 -20.09 4.48
CA GLU A 33 26.99 -20.73 5.51
C GLU A 33 27.68 -19.65 6.37
N VAL A 34 27.50 -19.75 7.68
CA VAL A 34 28.12 -18.85 8.65
C VAL A 34 29.12 -19.63 9.48
N VAL A 35 30.36 -19.12 9.56
CA VAL A 35 31.41 -19.72 10.37
C VAL A 35 30.95 -19.88 11.81
N ALA A 36 31.12 -21.06 12.38
CA ALA A 36 30.71 -21.47 13.72
C ALA A 36 29.20 -21.62 13.98
N LEU A 37 28.33 -21.25 13.04
CA LEU A 37 26.88 -21.42 13.18
C LEU A 37 26.32 -22.49 12.22
N GLY A 38 27.05 -22.74 11.13
CA GLY A 38 26.61 -23.62 10.05
C GLY A 38 25.71 -22.93 9.03
N GLU A 39 24.90 -23.70 8.33
CA GLU A 39 23.99 -23.17 7.31
C GLU A 39 22.78 -22.48 7.93
N ILE A 40 22.52 -21.25 7.48
CA ILE A 40 21.34 -20.48 7.86
C ILE A 40 20.48 -20.20 6.62
N THR A 41 19.17 -20.33 6.75
CA THR A 41 18.21 -20.01 5.70
C THR A 41 17.64 -18.62 5.91
N GLN A 42 17.80 -17.75 4.92
CA GLN A 42 17.11 -16.47 4.87
C GLN A 42 15.77 -16.64 4.15
N ILE A 43 14.69 -16.29 4.82
CA ILE A 43 13.35 -16.39 4.26
C ILE A 43 13.17 -15.24 3.27
N GLY A 44 13.01 -15.60 2.00
CA GLY A 44 12.72 -14.67 0.91
C GLY A 44 11.23 -14.48 0.66
N PRO A 45 10.86 -13.52 -0.22
CA PRO A 45 9.50 -13.34 -0.63
C PRO A 45 8.98 -14.52 -1.46
N GLU A 46 7.66 -14.72 -1.43
CA GLU A 46 6.97 -15.71 -2.25
C GLU A 46 7.14 -15.40 -3.75
N SER A 47 7.48 -16.42 -4.54
CA SER A 47 7.54 -16.36 -6.00
C SER A 47 6.17 -16.09 -6.61
N LEU A 48 6.14 -15.76 -7.87
CA LEU A 48 4.90 -15.70 -8.64
C LEU A 48 4.39 -17.12 -8.84
N LYS A 49 3.09 -17.31 -8.69
CA LYS A 49 2.46 -18.62 -8.95
C LYS A 49 2.51 -18.92 -10.43
N GLU A 50 2.82 -20.16 -10.75
CA GLU A 50 2.74 -20.70 -12.08
C GLU A 50 1.58 -21.70 -12.14
N VAL A 51 0.83 -21.67 -13.25
CA VAL A 51 -0.35 -22.51 -13.43
C VAL A 51 -0.27 -23.16 -14.81
N SER A 52 -0.25 -24.48 -14.82
CA SER A 52 -0.28 -25.28 -16.05
C SER A 52 -1.65 -25.89 -16.26
N ILE A 53 -2.19 -25.74 -17.46
CA ILE A 53 -3.50 -26.25 -17.85
C ILE A 53 -3.33 -27.02 -19.16
N GLU A 54 -3.71 -28.28 -19.14
CA GLU A 54 -3.77 -29.13 -20.32
C GLU A 54 -5.19 -29.58 -20.55
N SER A 55 -5.71 -29.42 -21.78
CA SER A 55 -7.05 -29.84 -22.17
C SER A 55 -7.16 -29.84 -23.71
N PHE A 56 -8.38 -29.84 -24.21
CA PHE A 56 -8.63 -29.70 -25.63
C PHE A 56 -9.89 -28.89 -25.93
N PHE A 57 -9.92 -28.32 -27.10
CA PHE A 57 -11.09 -27.63 -27.65
C PHE A 57 -11.80 -28.58 -28.61
N PRO A 58 -13.02 -29.03 -28.30
CA PRO A 58 -13.77 -29.94 -29.15
C PRO A 58 -14.25 -29.22 -30.42
N LYS A 59 -14.25 -29.93 -31.53
CA LYS A 59 -14.73 -29.44 -32.81
C LYS A 59 -16.22 -29.05 -32.79
N SER A 60 -17.01 -29.78 -32.03
CA SER A 60 -18.46 -29.59 -31.95
C SER A 60 -18.94 -29.37 -30.52
N LYS A 61 -19.93 -28.47 -30.37
CA LYS A 61 -20.66 -28.26 -29.12
C LYS A 61 -21.49 -29.48 -28.67
N THR A 62 -21.76 -30.42 -29.57
CA THR A 62 -22.53 -31.64 -29.30
C THR A 62 -21.67 -32.78 -28.76
N SER A 63 -20.38 -32.57 -28.59
CA SER A 63 -19.50 -33.54 -27.92
C SER A 63 -20.00 -33.79 -26.48
N ASN A 64 -20.07 -35.04 -26.09
CA ASN A 64 -20.45 -35.46 -24.71
C ASN A 64 -19.49 -34.94 -23.64
N LEU A 65 -18.32 -34.43 -24.06
CA LEU A 65 -17.29 -33.90 -23.17
C LEU A 65 -17.46 -32.38 -22.92
N VAL A 66 -18.36 -31.69 -23.69
CA VAL A 66 -18.66 -30.28 -23.48
C VAL A 66 -19.58 -30.15 -22.27
N ALA A 67 -19.03 -29.61 -21.19
CA ALA A 67 -19.75 -29.48 -19.94
C ALA A 67 -20.93 -28.48 -19.99
N TYR A 68 -20.82 -27.44 -20.85
CA TYR A 68 -21.81 -26.35 -20.95
C TYR A 68 -22.02 -25.91 -22.39
N PRO A 69 -22.85 -26.61 -23.19
CA PRO A 69 -23.04 -26.34 -24.62
C PRO A 69 -23.55 -24.93 -24.95
N ASN A 70 -24.28 -24.30 -24.02
CA ASN A 70 -24.83 -22.94 -24.20
C ASN A 70 -23.75 -21.83 -24.12
N GLU A 71 -22.64 -22.10 -23.45
CA GLU A 71 -21.50 -21.17 -23.32
C GLU A 71 -20.33 -21.57 -24.23
N PHE A 72 -20.58 -22.46 -25.19
CA PHE A 72 -19.55 -22.99 -26.10
C PHE A 72 -19.00 -21.90 -27.03
N VAL A 73 -17.70 -21.83 -27.10
CA VAL A 73 -16.96 -21.01 -28.07
C VAL A 73 -16.23 -21.96 -29.02
N ALA A 74 -16.31 -21.69 -30.33
CA ALA A 74 -15.65 -22.52 -31.34
C ALA A 74 -14.13 -22.55 -31.12
N GLN A 75 -13.55 -23.72 -31.38
CA GLN A 75 -12.13 -24.01 -31.13
C GLN A 75 -11.17 -22.98 -31.77
N ASP A 76 -11.39 -22.62 -33.03
CA ASP A 76 -10.54 -21.66 -33.75
C ASP A 76 -10.59 -20.26 -33.11
N LYS A 77 -11.77 -19.86 -32.63
CA LYS A 77 -11.91 -18.59 -31.90
C LYS A 77 -11.18 -18.59 -30.57
N PHE A 78 -11.11 -19.75 -29.88
CA PHE A 78 -10.33 -19.88 -28.65
C PHE A 78 -8.85 -19.79 -28.92
N VAL A 79 -8.36 -20.47 -29.94
CA VAL A 79 -6.94 -20.43 -30.35
C VAL A 79 -6.56 -19.00 -30.72
N ASP A 80 -7.33 -18.34 -31.59
CA ASP A 80 -7.10 -16.96 -32.01
C ASP A 80 -7.11 -15.98 -30.82
N LEU A 81 -8.01 -16.22 -29.84
CA LEU A 81 -8.15 -15.37 -28.66
C LEU A 81 -6.89 -15.47 -27.77
N LEU A 82 -6.42 -16.69 -27.53
CA LEU A 82 -5.25 -16.94 -26.69
C LEU A 82 -3.96 -16.48 -27.38
N ASP A 83 -3.80 -16.76 -28.66
CA ASP A 83 -2.65 -16.31 -29.45
C ASP A 83 -2.54 -14.78 -29.49
N LYS A 84 -3.66 -14.10 -29.76
CA LYS A 84 -3.71 -12.63 -29.70
C LYS A 84 -3.46 -12.07 -28.31
N ALA A 85 -3.95 -12.73 -27.27
CA ALA A 85 -3.71 -12.30 -25.90
C ALA A 85 -2.23 -12.44 -25.54
N GLN A 86 -1.59 -13.54 -25.90
CA GLN A 86 -0.16 -13.75 -25.68
C GLN A 86 0.68 -12.74 -26.47
N SER A 87 0.45 -12.62 -27.79
CA SER A 87 1.20 -11.72 -28.66
C SER A 87 1.09 -10.25 -28.27
N ALA A 88 -0.08 -9.83 -27.75
CA ALA A 88 -0.30 -8.47 -27.27
C ALA A 88 0.10 -8.25 -25.80
N GLY A 89 0.65 -9.25 -25.11
CA GLY A 89 1.01 -9.17 -23.71
C GLY A 89 -0.16 -8.85 -22.78
N LYS A 90 -1.36 -9.35 -23.11
CA LYS A 90 -2.57 -9.06 -22.33
C LYS A 90 -2.64 -9.90 -21.06
N LEU A 91 -3.17 -9.28 -20.02
CA LEU A 91 -3.44 -9.98 -18.78
C LEU A 91 -4.68 -10.87 -18.88
N VAL A 92 -4.54 -12.08 -18.41
CA VAL A 92 -5.61 -13.09 -18.36
C VAL A 92 -5.94 -13.36 -16.89
N ARG A 93 -7.21 -13.44 -16.57
CA ARG A 93 -7.64 -13.83 -15.23
C ARG A 93 -8.22 -15.24 -15.26
N LEU A 94 -7.55 -16.17 -14.60
CA LEU A 94 -8.05 -17.51 -14.36
C LEU A 94 -8.94 -17.51 -13.12
N THR A 95 -10.18 -17.97 -13.28
CA THR A 95 -11.12 -18.16 -12.16
C THR A 95 -11.69 -19.54 -12.21
N ILE A 96 -11.57 -20.30 -11.11
CA ILE A 96 -12.13 -21.63 -10.96
C ILE A 96 -13.24 -21.54 -9.91
N THR A 97 -14.50 -21.77 -10.34
CA THR A 97 -15.63 -21.72 -9.42
C THR A 97 -15.54 -22.82 -8.37
N THR A 98 -16.11 -22.57 -7.19
CA THR A 98 -16.06 -23.49 -6.04
C THR A 98 -14.68 -23.68 -5.42
N THR A 99 -13.68 -22.92 -5.86
CA THR A 99 -12.32 -22.89 -5.31
C THR A 99 -11.90 -21.47 -4.95
N LYS A 100 -10.74 -21.34 -4.31
CA LYS A 100 -10.13 -20.04 -4.01
C LYS A 100 -9.24 -19.53 -5.16
N VAL A 101 -9.25 -20.21 -6.32
CA VAL A 101 -8.38 -19.86 -7.45
C VAL A 101 -8.99 -18.71 -8.22
N ASN A 102 -8.35 -17.55 -8.10
CA ASN A 102 -8.62 -16.35 -8.87
C ASN A 102 -7.29 -15.62 -9.07
N ILE A 103 -6.65 -15.88 -10.19
CA ILE A 103 -5.28 -15.45 -10.46
C ILE A 103 -5.28 -14.55 -11.68
N LEU A 104 -4.73 -13.35 -11.55
CA LEU A 104 -4.37 -12.49 -12.67
C LEU A 104 -2.99 -12.90 -13.15
N ALA A 105 -2.85 -13.21 -14.44
CA ALA A 105 -1.66 -13.83 -14.98
C ALA A 105 -1.34 -13.33 -16.38
N THR A 106 -0.10 -13.56 -16.81
CA THR A 106 0.36 -13.49 -18.19
C THR A 106 0.36 -14.88 -18.80
N ILE A 107 0.19 -14.99 -20.10
CA ILE A 107 0.39 -16.24 -20.83
C ILE A 107 1.87 -16.35 -21.18
N GLU A 108 2.60 -17.24 -20.51
CA GLU A 108 4.02 -17.45 -20.79
C GLU A 108 4.19 -18.35 -22.01
N ASN A 109 3.37 -19.40 -22.08
CA ASN A 109 3.46 -20.38 -23.15
C ASN A 109 2.05 -20.84 -23.54
N PHE A 110 1.79 -20.88 -24.82
CA PHE A 110 0.57 -21.44 -25.39
C PHE A 110 0.95 -22.36 -26.55
N LYS A 111 0.66 -23.65 -26.41
CA LYS A 111 0.90 -24.67 -27.43
C LYS A 111 -0.41 -25.32 -27.80
N TYR A 112 -0.60 -25.61 -29.07
CA TYR A 112 -1.73 -26.40 -29.50
C TYR A 112 -1.32 -27.37 -30.64
N SER A 113 -2.06 -28.45 -30.76
CA SER A 113 -1.78 -29.50 -31.74
C SER A 113 -3.03 -30.28 -32.13
N TYR A 114 -3.01 -30.83 -33.32
CA TYR A 114 -4.00 -31.78 -33.82
C TYR A 114 -3.40 -33.18 -33.67
N LYS A 115 -3.96 -34.01 -32.79
CA LYS A 115 -3.38 -35.32 -32.44
C LYS A 115 -4.02 -36.50 -33.18
N ASP A 116 -5.28 -36.36 -33.58
CA ASP A 116 -6.06 -37.44 -34.16
C ASP A 116 -7.03 -36.91 -35.24
N ALA A 117 -7.78 -37.82 -35.86
CA ALA A 117 -8.73 -37.51 -36.91
C ALA A 117 -10.08 -36.94 -36.35
N SER A 118 -10.22 -36.72 -35.04
CA SER A 118 -11.45 -36.14 -34.45
C SER A 118 -11.63 -34.72 -34.89
N GLY A 119 -10.54 -34.02 -35.16
CA GLY A 119 -10.50 -32.61 -35.49
C GLY A 119 -10.58 -31.72 -34.24
N ASP A 120 -10.35 -32.28 -33.07
CA ASP A 120 -10.23 -31.54 -31.82
C ASP A 120 -8.85 -30.90 -31.71
N ILE A 121 -8.74 -29.75 -31.06
CA ILE A 121 -7.47 -29.06 -30.84
C ILE A 121 -7.02 -29.27 -29.41
N TYR A 122 -5.96 -30.04 -29.22
CA TYR A 122 -5.31 -30.23 -27.92
C TYR A 122 -4.41 -29.04 -27.62
N TYR A 123 -4.44 -28.54 -26.37
CA TYR A 123 -3.66 -27.38 -25.97
C TYR A 123 -3.03 -27.54 -24.60
N SER A 124 -1.94 -26.82 -24.41
CA SER A 124 -1.28 -26.58 -23.14
C SER A 124 -1.06 -25.09 -22.96
N ILE A 125 -1.44 -24.55 -21.80
CA ILE A 125 -1.24 -23.16 -21.44
C ILE A 125 -0.47 -23.09 -20.13
N GLU A 126 0.60 -22.32 -20.12
CA GLU A 126 1.35 -21.95 -18.92
C GLU A 126 1.06 -20.49 -18.58
N LEU A 127 0.50 -20.28 -17.40
CA LEU A 127 0.15 -18.97 -16.88
C LEU A 127 1.07 -18.62 -15.71
N LYS A 128 1.61 -17.40 -15.72
CA LYS A 128 2.41 -16.87 -14.61
C LYS A 128 1.68 -15.72 -13.95
N GLN A 129 1.54 -15.79 -12.64
CA GLN A 129 0.86 -14.75 -11.85
C GLN A 129 1.44 -13.37 -12.17
N TYR A 130 0.57 -12.43 -12.52
CA TYR A 130 0.93 -11.03 -12.60
C TYR A 130 0.68 -10.34 -11.26
N ARG A 131 1.70 -9.70 -10.74
CA ARG A 131 1.60 -8.89 -9.54
C ARG A 131 1.73 -7.42 -9.93
N GLU A 132 0.69 -6.65 -9.65
CA GLU A 132 0.74 -5.20 -9.92
C GLU A 132 1.92 -4.58 -9.17
N TYR A 133 2.80 -3.96 -9.91
CA TYR A 133 3.93 -3.19 -9.38
C TYR A 133 3.74 -1.73 -9.75
N GLY A 134 3.91 -0.86 -8.80
CA GLY A 134 3.81 0.59 -8.96
C GLY A 134 3.95 1.22 -7.59
N ALA A 135 4.51 2.42 -7.52
CA ALA A 135 4.44 3.23 -6.31
C ALA A 135 2.96 3.49 -6.05
N LYS A 136 2.36 2.73 -5.15
CA LYS A 136 1.07 3.12 -4.57
C LYS A 136 1.35 4.37 -3.77
N TYR A 137 1.15 5.54 -4.37
CA TYR A 137 1.02 6.76 -3.59
C TYR A 137 -0.07 6.46 -2.57
N MET A 138 0.33 6.33 -1.33
CA MET A 138 -0.64 6.30 -0.23
C MET A 138 -1.28 7.69 -0.22
N THR A 139 -2.33 7.85 -1.00
CA THR A 139 -3.33 8.87 -0.69
C THR A 139 -3.74 8.54 0.73
N THR A 140 -3.35 9.37 1.67
CA THR A 140 -3.90 9.33 3.03
C THR A 140 -5.41 9.43 2.87
N VAL A 141 -6.05 8.27 2.78
CA VAL A 141 -7.50 8.17 2.90
C VAL A 141 -7.78 8.74 4.27
N LYS A 142 -8.31 9.97 4.31
CA LYS A 142 -8.95 10.48 5.52
C LYS A 142 -10.03 9.45 5.84
N LYS A 143 -9.68 8.46 6.68
CA LYS A 143 -10.63 7.51 7.20
C LYS A 143 -11.74 8.34 7.82
N LYS A 144 -12.93 8.37 7.20
CA LYS A 144 -14.14 8.76 7.90
C LYS A 144 -14.21 7.83 9.10
N VAL A 145 -13.84 8.34 10.25
CA VAL A 145 -14.01 7.65 11.51
C VAL A 145 -15.52 7.57 11.70
N SER A 146 -16.09 6.44 11.33
CA SER A 146 -17.42 6.07 11.80
C SER A 146 -17.34 6.02 13.32
N GLU A 147 -18.24 6.71 13.97
CA GLU A 147 -18.42 6.79 15.42
C GLU A 147 -18.44 5.38 16.03
N ALA A 148 -17.35 5.02 16.68
CA ALA A 148 -17.32 3.89 17.57
C ALA A 148 -16.48 4.25 18.80
N LYS A 149 -17.20 4.46 19.90
CA LYS A 149 -16.76 4.49 21.31
C LYS A 149 -15.76 5.59 21.69
N LYS A 150 -16.27 6.53 22.50
CA LYS A 150 -15.52 7.45 23.35
C LYS A 150 -14.38 6.72 24.07
N VAL A 151 -13.19 6.73 23.48
CA VAL A 151 -11.96 6.51 24.20
C VAL A 151 -11.59 7.86 24.81
N ALA A 152 -11.39 7.90 26.11
CA ALA A 152 -11.09 9.07 26.90
C ALA A 152 -10.02 9.93 26.20
N LYS A 153 -10.35 11.19 25.91
CA LYS A 153 -9.40 12.16 25.40
C LYS A 153 -8.25 12.27 26.39
N ARG A 154 -7.05 11.89 25.92
CA ARG A 154 -5.80 12.24 26.60
C ARG A 154 -5.83 13.77 26.79
N PRO A 155 -5.65 14.31 28.01
CA PRO A 155 -5.71 15.75 28.24
C PRO A 155 -4.69 16.44 27.30
N LYS A 156 -5.14 17.45 26.57
CA LYS A 156 -4.20 18.38 25.91
C LYS A 156 -3.26 18.89 26.98
N PRO A 157 -1.94 19.00 26.74
CA PRO A 157 -1.05 19.65 27.70
C PRO A 157 -1.62 21.04 27.95
N GLN A 158 -2.10 21.27 29.18
CA GLN A 158 -2.51 22.61 29.59
C GLN A 158 -1.26 23.47 29.51
N THR A 159 -1.29 24.49 28.65
CA THR A 159 -0.27 25.55 28.65
C THR A 159 -0.31 26.16 30.04
N LYS A 160 0.66 25.81 30.87
CA LYS A 160 0.75 26.31 32.23
C LYS A 160 0.78 27.85 32.16
N LYS A 161 -0.17 28.50 32.84
CA LYS A 161 -0.30 29.96 32.88
C LYS A 161 1.04 30.58 33.29
N ILE A 162 1.51 31.58 32.54
CA ILE A 162 2.73 32.31 32.87
C ILE A 162 2.49 33.17 34.09
N THR A 163 3.29 32.99 35.14
CA THR A 163 3.23 33.72 36.40
C THR A 163 4.58 34.38 36.70
N LYS A 164 4.56 35.41 37.52
CA LYS A 164 5.80 36.04 38.02
C LYS A 164 6.71 34.97 38.67
N GLY A 165 7.99 34.98 38.36
CA GLY A 165 9.00 34.04 38.87
C GLY A 165 9.13 32.76 38.07
N CYS A 166 8.22 32.46 37.11
CA CYS A 166 8.34 31.25 36.33
C CYS A 166 9.47 31.34 35.28
N LYS A 167 10.08 30.20 34.98
CA LYS A 167 11.02 30.04 33.87
C LYS A 167 10.29 29.95 32.55
N VAL A 168 10.78 30.64 31.54
CA VAL A 168 10.23 30.64 30.19
C VAL A 168 11.35 30.54 29.16
N ILE A 169 11.03 29.96 28.03
CA ILE A 169 11.84 30.07 26.82
C ILE A 169 11.37 31.30 26.07
N CYS A 170 12.28 32.23 25.79
CA CYS A 170 12.03 33.46 25.07
C CYS A 170 12.54 33.36 23.64
N ASN A 171 11.67 33.66 22.68
CA ASN A 171 11.97 33.73 21.24
C ASN A 171 11.37 35.00 20.68
N GLY A 172 12.17 35.99 20.40
CA GLY A 172 11.66 37.22 19.82
C GLY A 172 12.47 38.47 20.18
N ARG A 173 11.96 39.60 19.76
CA ARG A 173 12.59 40.90 20.05
C ARG A 173 12.09 41.42 21.40
N LEU A 174 13.02 41.87 22.21
CA LEU A 174 12.77 42.53 23.48
C LEU A 174 12.54 44.02 23.25
N HIS A 175 11.77 44.67 24.14
CA HIS A 175 11.50 46.11 24.13
C HIS A 175 11.85 46.74 25.48
N ARG A 176 12.09 48.05 25.49
CA ARG A 176 12.45 48.79 26.73
C ARG A 176 11.28 48.88 27.72
N ASP A 177 10.08 48.93 27.20
CA ASP A 177 8.86 49.04 28.01
C ASP A 177 7.73 48.12 27.49
N SER A 178 6.64 48.05 28.23
CA SER A 178 5.46 47.23 27.92
C SER A 178 4.63 47.77 26.74
N TYR A 179 4.93 48.95 26.22
CA TYR A 179 4.29 49.56 25.07
C TYR A 179 5.04 49.30 23.76
N GLY A 180 6.32 48.89 23.84
CA GLY A 180 7.12 48.55 22.69
C GLY A 180 8.12 49.64 22.27
N SER A 181 8.50 50.50 23.19
CA SER A 181 9.51 51.56 22.93
C SER A 181 10.87 50.92 22.64
N GLY A 182 11.52 51.45 21.61
CA GLY A 182 12.89 51.13 21.20
C GLY A 182 13.13 49.67 20.77
N PRO A 183 14.08 49.46 19.85
CA PRO A 183 14.50 48.10 19.53
C PRO A 183 15.41 47.60 20.66
N GLY A 184 15.02 46.48 21.29
CA GLY A 184 15.85 45.71 22.19
C GLY A 184 16.57 44.57 21.47
N LEU A 185 17.28 43.73 22.22
CA LEU A 185 17.94 42.54 21.72
C LEU A 185 16.94 41.51 21.19
N VAL A 186 17.36 40.73 20.20
CA VAL A 186 16.59 39.58 19.73
C VAL A 186 17.14 38.34 20.41
N GLU A 187 16.25 37.55 21.01
CA GLU A 187 16.61 36.29 21.66
C GLU A 187 16.04 35.07 20.90
N LYS A 188 16.78 34.00 20.90
CA LYS A 188 16.40 32.71 20.32
C LYS A 188 16.62 31.61 21.35
N ASN A 189 15.56 30.86 21.66
CA ASN A 189 15.58 29.76 22.63
C ASN A 189 16.26 30.09 23.97
N ALA A 190 16.12 31.33 24.41
CA ALA A 190 16.81 31.81 25.60
C ALA A 190 15.96 31.53 26.86
N THR A 191 16.53 30.84 27.82
CA THR A 191 15.87 30.62 29.13
C THR A 191 15.91 31.91 29.95
N ARG A 192 14.72 32.35 30.40
CA ARG A 192 14.53 33.62 31.14
C ARG A 192 13.60 33.39 32.32
N ILE A 193 13.56 34.39 33.22
CA ILE A 193 12.62 34.43 34.35
C ILE A 193 11.68 35.61 34.11
N VAL A 194 10.36 35.37 34.27
CA VAL A 194 9.36 36.45 34.21
C VAL A 194 9.39 37.22 35.51
N ASN A 195 9.81 38.50 35.44
CA ASN A 195 9.90 39.36 36.62
C ASN A 195 8.65 40.21 36.84
N PHE A 196 8.09 40.80 35.78
CA PHE A 196 6.83 41.55 35.82
C PHE A 196 5.85 41.06 34.76
N ILE A 197 4.58 41.22 35.08
CA ILE A 197 3.46 41.00 34.15
C ILE A 197 2.60 42.26 34.13
N ALA A 198 2.37 42.80 32.94
CA ALA A 198 1.50 43.96 32.69
C ALA A 198 0.34 43.52 31.80
N PRO A 199 -0.76 43.00 32.36
CA PRO A 199 -1.89 42.50 31.59
C PRO A 199 -2.50 43.63 30.71
N GLY A 200 -2.93 43.26 29.48
CA GLY A 200 -3.53 44.19 28.54
C GLY A 200 -2.56 45.10 27.77
N ARG A 201 -1.26 44.96 27.97
CA ARG A 201 -0.22 45.65 27.21
C ARG A 201 0.22 44.86 26.00
N LYS A 202 0.78 45.51 24.99
CA LYS A 202 1.29 44.89 23.77
C LYS A 202 2.42 43.89 24.05
N PHE A 203 3.29 44.23 25.03
CA PHE A 203 4.40 43.39 25.49
C PHE A 203 4.23 43.14 27.00
N PRO A 204 3.38 42.17 27.38
CA PRO A 204 2.95 42.03 28.76
C PRO A 204 3.98 41.41 29.70
N TYR A 205 5.01 40.75 29.21
CA TYR A 205 5.96 40.04 30.05
C TYR A 205 7.32 40.70 30.08
N HIS A 206 7.75 41.13 31.26
CA HIS A 206 9.14 41.53 31.48
C HIS A 206 9.98 40.35 31.88
N VAL A 207 11.08 40.12 31.16
CA VAL A 207 11.99 38.99 31.37
C VAL A 207 13.36 39.43 31.84
N THR A 208 13.98 38.56 32.67
CA THR A 208 15.33 38.76 33.22
C THR A 208 16.21 37.55 32.92
N LEU A 209 17.51 37.71 33.07
CA LEU A 209 18.46 36.64 33.14
C LEU A 209 18.19 35.76 34.38
N LEU A 210 18.75 34.56 34.40
CA LEU A 210 18.65 33.64 35.54
C LEU A 210 19.28 34.21 36.80
N ASN A 211 20.24 35.12 36.67
CA ASN A 211 20.91 35.83 37.78
C ASN A 211 20.22 37.17 38.15
N GLY A 212 19.03 37.46 37.61
CA GLY A 212 18.25 38.67 37.92
C GLY A 212 18.53 39.87 37.02
N GLY A 213 19.52 39.81 36.14
CA GLY A 213 19.81 40.94 35.23
C GLY A 213 18.66 41.25 34.29
N TRP A 214 18.27 42.55 34.17
CA TRP A 214 17.15 42.98 33.33
C TRP A 214 17.43 42.77 31.87
N ARG A 215 16.40 42.33 31.11
CA ARG A 215 16.48 42.08 29.65
C ARG A 215 15.52 42.94 28.86
N GLY A 216 14.27 42.94 29.21
CA GLY A 216 13.25 43.74 28.53
C GLY A 216 11.88 43.11 28.51
N TRP A 217 10.98 43.74 27.76
CA TRP A 217 9.59 43.35 27.62
C TRP A 217 9.38 42.60 26.32
N VAL A 218 8.51 41.57 26.34
CA VAL A 218 8.27 40.68 25.22
C VAL A 218 6.76 40.37 25.12
N ASP A 219 6.32 40.05 23.90
CA ASP A 219 4.93 39.69 23.64
C ASP A 219 4.59 38.29 24.13
N GLU A 220 3.29 37.99 24.21
CA GLU A 220 2.80 36.72 24.69
C GLU A 220 3.22 35.50 23.80
N LYS A 221 3.32 35.75 22.49
CA LYS A 221 3.69 34.69 21.52
C LYS A 221 5.16 34.32 21.58
N SER A 222 5.97 35.23 22.09
CA SER A 222 7.43 35.07 22.17
C SER A 222 7.90 34.32 23.43
N VAL A 223 7.00 33.95 24.34
CA VAL A 223 7.35 33.26 25.59
C VAL A 223 6.56 31.98 25.78
N LYS A 224 7.26 30.95 26.20
CA LYS A 224 6.66 29.64 26.53
C LYS A 224 7.16 29.18 27.89
N ARG A 225 6.23 28.92 28.82
CA ARG A 225 6.59 28.39 30.15
C ARG A 225 7.18 26.97 30.03
N ILE A 226 8.26 26.72 30.75
CA ILE A 226 8.91 25.42 30.89
C ILE A 226 8.73 24.84 32.29
#